data_2932252fae3aa2229b3249e3ef1b90e7
#
_entry.id   2932252fae3aa2229b3249e3ef1b90e7
#
_cell.length_a   1.000
_cell.length_b   1.000
_cell.length_c   1.000
_cell.angle_alpha   90.00
_cell.angle_beta   90.00
_cell.angle_gamma   90.00
#
_symmetry.space_group_name_H-M   'P 1'
#
loop_
_entity.id
_entity.type
_entity.pdbx_description
1 polymer ?
#
loop_
_entity_poly.entity_id
_entity_poly.type
_entity_poly.pdbx_seq_one_letter_code
_entity_poly.pdbx_strand_id
1 'polypeptide(L)'
;MLSFYKTDENGVLCQVDKVCRGCWVSAVEPDEKEQAFLQTEMGIVPEFVRASLDAQETSYIDKNEETGQILVIVDYPEQDHESARKMTSYITLPVGVILLEGCIVTIANQSNTTVEMLESGKIKDLDTRYKTRFLLQVLLLISQEYLAYLRQIEKQSTQIEQRLYKSMKNRELIHMLELDKSLV
;
A
#
# COMPACT_ATOMS: atom_id res chain seq x y z
N MET A 1 -4.48 2.91 14.85
CA MET A 1 -5.89 2.56 15.19
C MET A 1 -6.24 1.20 14.58
N LEU A 2 -6.85 0.29 15.37
CA LEU A 2 -7.31 -1.03 14.91
C LEU A 2 -8.77 -0.99 14.51
N SER A 3 -9.09 -1.55 13.36
CA SER A 3 -10.45 -1.76 12.88
C SER A 3 -10.62 -3.21 12.43
N PHE A 4 -11.80 -3.77 12.67
CA PHE A 4 -12.09 -5.17 12.36
C PHE A 4 -13.23 -5.24 11.36
N TYR A 5 -13.05 -6.05 10.34
CA TYR A 5 -14.03 -6.21 9.25
C TYR A 5 -14.27 -7.68 8.96
N LYS A 6 -15.48 -8.00 8.56
CA LYS A 6 -15.83 -9.35 8.11
C LYS A 6 -16.85 -9.27 6.98
N THR A 7 -16.66 -10.10 5.97
CA THR A 7 -17.64 -10.27 4.92
C THR A 7 -18.76 -11.20 5.39
N ASP A 8 -20.00 -10.72 5.33
CA ASP A 8 -21.19 -11.47 5.69
C ASP A 8 -21.55 -12.55 4.66
N GLU A 9 -22.66 -13.25 4.86
CA GLU A 9 -23.15 -14.30 3.95
C GLU A 9 -23.60 -13.74 2.60
N ASN A 10 -23.98 -12.48 2.54
CA ASN A 10 -24.40 -11.78 1.32
C ASN A 10 -23.21 -11.18 0.54
N GLY A 11 -21.98 -11.33 1.05
CA GLY A 11 -20.78 -10.78 0.41
C GLY A 11 -20.54 -9.30 0.72
N VAL A 12 -21.19 -8.74 1.74
CA VAL A 12 -21.03 -7.35 2.17
C VAL A 12 -19.97 -7.27 3.26
N LEU A 13 -19.01 -6.36 3.13
CA LEU A 13 -18.02 -6.08 4.16
C LEU A 13 -18.68 -5.28 5.29
N CYS A 14 -18.65 -5.82 6.49
CA CYS A 14 -19.19 -5.19 7.69
C CYS A 14 -18.11 -5.01 8.74
N GLN A 15 -18.13 -3.88 9.43
CA GLN A 15 -17.29 -3.67 10.60
C GLN A 15 -17.81 -4.51 11.78
N VAL A 16 -16.89 -5.09 12.55
CA VAL A 16 -17.20 -5.92 13.73
C VAL A 16 -16.39 -5.42 14.94
N ASP A 17 -16.87 -5.71 16.15
CA ASP A 17 -16.27 -5.15 17.38
C ASP A 17 -15.00 -5.89 17.85
N LYS A 18 -14.76 -7.09 17.33
CA LYS A 18 -13.64 -7.93 17.77
C LYS A 18 -13.18 -8.90 16.70
N VAL A 19 -11.96 -9.39 16.88
CA VAL A 19 -11.38 -10.45 16.04
C VAL A 19 -12.25 -11.70 16.04
N CYS A 20 -12.50 -12.25 14.87
CA CYS A 20 -13.21 -13.50 14.68
C CYS A 20 -12.67 -14.27 13.47
N ARG A 21 -13.03 -15.53 13.35
CA ARG A 21 -12.58 -16.34 12.21
C ARG A 21 -13.13 -15.81 10.88
N GLY A 22 -12.25 -15.64 9.91
CA GLY A 22 -12.56 -15.08 8.59
C GLY A 22 -12.69 -13.57 8.58
N CYS A 23 -12.22 -12.86 9.61
CA CYS A 23 -12.15 -11.39 9.60
C CYS A 23 -10.87 -10.88 8.95
N TRP A 24 -10.89 -9.63 8.61
CA TRP A 24 -9.74 -8.80 8.28
C TRP A 24 -9.55 -7.76 9.39
N VAL A 25 -8.31 -7.60 9.84
CA VAL A 25 -7.89 -6.60 10.82
C VAL A 25 -7.07 -5.54 10.08
N SER A 26 -7.55 -4.30 10.11
CA SER A 26 -6.84 -3.13 9.61
C SER A 26 -6.15 -2.43 10.76
N ALA A 27 -4.83 -2.34 10.71
CA ALA A 27 -3.98 -1.65 11.69
C ALA A 27 -3.26 -0.49 11.01
N VAL A 28 -3.82 0.70 11.13
CA VAL A 28 -3.23 1.94 10.61
C VAL A 28 -2.66 2.74 11.75
N GLU A 29 -1.37 3.10 11.69
CA GLU A 29 -0.65 3.81 12.77
C GLU A 29 -0.93 3.17 14.14
N PRO A 30 -0.70 1.86 14.33
CA PRO A 30 -1.00 1.21 15.60
C PRO A 30 -0.10 1.76 16.72
N ASP A 31 -0.71 2.19 17.81
CA ASP A 31 0.01 2.58 19.02
C ASP A 31 0.69 1.39 19.71
N GLU A 32 1.48 1.64 20.76
CA GLU A 32 2.19 0.57 21.49
C GLU A 32 1.24 -0.50 22.07
N LYS A 33 0.04 -0.11 22.51
CA LYS A 33 -0.95 -1.05 23.04
C LYS A 33 -1.56 -1.90 21.94
N GLU A 34 -1.84 -1.29 20.80
CA GLU A 34 -2.36 -1.96 19.62
C GLU A 34 -1.34 -2.93 19.02
N GLN A 35 -0.04 -2.53 18.99
CA GLN A 35 1.05 -3.43 18.60
C GLN A 35 1.19 -4.60 19.59
N ALA A 36 1.12 -4.34 20.90
CA ALA A 36 1.13 -5.40 21.90
C ALA A 36 -0.06 -6.36 21.73
N PHE A 37 -1.26 -5.85 21.43
CA PHE A 37 -2.44 -6.68 21.14
C PHE A 37 -2.21 -7.57 19.91
N LEU A 38 -1.66 -7.04 18.83
CA LEU A 38 -1.32 -7.82 17.62
C LEU A 38 -0.36 -8.97 17.94
N GLN A 39 0.63 -8.71 18.82
CA GLN A 39 1.65 -9.71 19.17
C GLN A 39 1.14 -10.73 20.22
N THR A 40 0.47 -10.28 21.26
CA THR A 40 0.10 -11.15 22.39
C THR A 40 -1.25 -11.85 22.21
N GLU A 41 -2.28 -11.10 21.81
CA GLU A 41 -3.64 -11.65 21.68
C GLU A 41 -3.86 -12.33 20.32
N MET A 42 -3.30 -11.77 19.26
CA MET A 42 -3.41 -12.37 17.92
C MET A 42 -2.24 -13.31 17.58
N GLY A 43 -1.18 -13.32 18.40
CA GLY A 43 -0.01 -14.19 18.24
C GLY A 43 0.81 -13.89 16.99
N ILE A 44 0.79 -12.65 16.49
CA ILE A 44 1.59 -12.28 15.32
C ILE A 44 3.07 -12.22 15.72
N VAL A 45 3.92 -12.79 14.88
CA VAL A 45 5.38 -12.76 15.04
C VAL A 45 5.84 -11.29 15.19
N PRO A 46 6.58 -10.93 16.27
CA PRO A 46 6.97 -9.55 16.53
C PRO A 46 7.78 -8.90 15.41
N GLU A 47 8.60 -9.70 14.71
CA GLU A 47 9.39 -9.28 13.55
C GLU A 47 8.48 -8.82 12.41
N PHE A 48 7.34 -9.48 12.19
CA PHE A 48 6.37 -9.14 11.14
C PHE A 48 5.70 -7.79 11.42
N VAL A 49 5.36 -7.51 12.67
CA VAL A 49 4.80 -6.21 13.08
C VAL A 49 5.84 -5.10 12.87
N ARG A 50 7.09 -5.32 13.28
CA ARG A 50 8.17 -4.33 13.11
C ARG A 50 8.48 -4.05 11.65
N ALA A 51 8.64 -5.08 10.84
CA ALA A 51 8.90 -4.94 9.40
C ALA A 51 7.77 -4.17 8.68
N SER A 52 6.51 -4.42 9.04
CA SER A 52 5.36 -3.71 8.46
C SER A 52 5.29 -2.22 8.81
N LEU A 53 5.98 -1.80 9.87
CA LEU A 53 6.01 -0.40 10.35
C LEU A 53 7.31 0.33 10.00
N ASP A 54 8.32 -0.37 9.48
CA ASP A 54 9.58 0.24 9.06
C ASP A 54 9.40 0.91 7.70
N ALA A 55 9.41 2.24 7.66
CA ALA A 55 9.26 3.02 6.42
C ALA A 55 10.36 2.79 5.37
N GLN A 56 11.47 2.14 5.74
CA GLN A 56 12.58 1.80 4.83
C GLN A 56 12.60 0.32 4.43
N GLU A 57 11.62 -0.45 4.88
CA GLU A 57 11.51 -1.87 4.50
C GLU A 57 11.20 -2.00 3.00
N THR A 58 11.69 -3.05 2.39
CA THR A 58 11.51 -3.32 0.97
C THR A 58 10.48 -4.43 0.75
N SER A 59 9.86 -4.47 -0.42
CA SER A 59 8.86 -5.50 -0.76
C SER A 59 9.47 -6.90 -0.77
N TYR A 60 8.91 -7.83 0.02
CA TYR A 60 9.28 -9.24 0.05
C TYR A 60 8.15 -10.11 0.62
N ILE A 61 8.34 -11.42 0.55
CA ILE A 61 7.48 -12.42 1.19
C ILE A 61 8.32 -13.22 2.16
N ASP A 62 7.84 -13.38 3.39
CA ASP A 62 8.44 -14.23 4.41
C ASP A 62 7.41 -15.17 5.01
N LYS A 63 7.87 -16.35 5.44
CA LYS A 63 7.05 -17.37 6.08
C LYS A 63 7.72 -17.86 7.35
N ASN A 64 7.05 -17.69 8.47
CA ASN A 64 7.49 -18.28 9.71
C ASN A 64 7.11 -19.77 9.74
N GLU A 65 8.10 -20.65 9.74
CA GLU A 65 7.89 -22.12 9.68
C GLU A 65 7.25 -22.68 10.97
N GLU A 66 7.47 -22.07 12.13
CA GLU A 66 6.94 -22.55 13.40
C GLU A 66 5.44 -22.23 13.54
N THR A 67 5.05 -21.03 13.15
CA THR A 67 3.65 -20.55 13.29
C THR A 67 2.83 -20.72 12.02
N GLY A 68 3.48 -20.95 10.88
CA GLY A 68 2.84 -21.00 9.57
C GLY A 68 2.32 -19.65 9.08
N GLN A 69 2.64 -18.55 9.76
CA GLN A 69 2.26 -17.21 9.35
C GLN A 69 3.05 -16.79 8.11
N ILE A 70 2.40 -16.03 7.24
CA ILE A 70 3.03 -15.48 6.02
C ILE A 70 2.90 -13.96 6.08
N LEU A 71 4.04 -13.27 5.97
CA LEU A 71 4.13 -11.83 5.78
C LEU A 71 4.36 -11.53 4.30
N VAL A 72 3.62 -10.58 3.77
CA VAL A 72 3.87 -9.99 2.44
C VAL A 72 4.01 -8.49 2.65
N ILE A 73 5.21 -7.96 2.48
CA ILE A 73 5.45 -6.52 2.43
C ILE A 73 5.31 -6.06 0.99
N VAL A 74 4.52 -5.02 0.78
CA VAL A 74 4.34 -4.41 -0.55
C VAL A 74 4.40 -2.90 -0.39
N ASP A 75 5.21 -2.25 -1.23
CA ASP A 75 5.29 -0.80 -1.26
C ASP A 75 4.12 -0.22 -2.05
N TYR A 76 3.47 0.78 -1.50
CA TYR A 76 2.48 1.59 -2.20
C TYR A 76 3.04 2.99 -2.48
N PRO A 77 2.66 3.62 -3.60
CA PRO A 77 3.12 4.96 -3.93
C PRO A 77 2.34 6.00 -3.13
N GLU A 78 3.03 7.04 -2.68
CA GLU A 78 2.43 8.18 -1.96
C GLU A 78 3.01 9.49 -2.50
N GLN A 79 2.19 10.55 -2.49
CA GLN A 79 2.67 11.87 -2.82
C GLN A 79 3.40 12.46 -1.61
N ASP A 80 4.65 12.87 -1.79
CA ASP A 80 5.42 13.53 -0.74
C ASP A 80 4.92 14.96 -0.52
N HIS A 81 4.15 15.16 0.54
CA HIS A 81 3.63 16.47 0.95
C HIS A 81 4.62 17.28 1.81
N GLU A 82 5.67 16.65 2.32
CA GLU A 82 6.67 17.32 3.17
C GLU A 82 7.78 17.98 2.35
N SER A 83 7.91 17.64 1.08
CA SER A 83 8.91 18.25 0.22
C SER A 83 8.62 19.75 0.05
N ALA A 84 9.45 20.60 0.65
CA ALA A 84 9.41 22.06 0.53
C ALA A 84 9.67 22.56 -0.90
N ARG A 85 9.90 21.68 -1.85
CA ARG A 85 10.12 21.99 -3.26
C ARG A 85 8.77 22.18 -3.95
N LYS A 86 8.68 23.18 -4.80
CA LYS A 86 7.50 23.48 -5.64
C LYS A 86 7.17 22.41 -6.68
N MET A 87 7.83 21.27 -6.65
CA MET A 87 7.63 20.14 -7.56
C MET A 87 7.02 18.98 -6.78
N THR A 88 5.99 18.39 -7.32
CA THR A 88 5.38 17.17 -6.80
C THR A 88 6.45 16.07 -6.80
N SER A 89 6.76 15.52 -5.65
CA SER A 89 7.59 14.32 -5.51
C SER A 89 6.73 13.15 -5.01
N TYR A 90 7.21 11.95 -5.27
CA TYR A 90 6.53 10.72 -4.88
C TYR A 90 7.52 9.86 -4.10
N ILE A 91 7.02 9.20 -3.08
CA ILE A 91 7.75 8.24 -2.25
C ILE A 91 7.01 6.90 -2.29
N THR A 92 7.66 5.86 -1.83
CA THR A 92 7.02 4.57 -1.59
C THR A 92 7.06 4.25 -0.10
N LEU A 93 5.99 3.67 0.40
CA LEU A 93 5.86 3.27 1.80
C LEU A 93 5.36 1.83 1.87
N PRO A 94 5.83 1.02 2.84
CA PRO A 94 5.40 -0.35 2.96
C PRO A 94 4.01 -0.47 3.60
N VAL A 95 3.27 -1.49 3.15
CA VAL A 95 2.13 -2.07 3.85
C VAL A 95 2.39 -3.56 4.05
N GLY A 96 2.32 -4.03 5.28
CA GLY A 96 2.41 -5.45 5.60
C GLY A 96 1.04 -6.12 5.51
N VAL A 97 0.97 -7.22 4.78
CA VAL A 97 -0.21 -8.11 4.75
C VAL A 97 0.18 -9.42 5.39
N ILE A 98 -0.39 -9.73 6.55
CA ILE A 98 -0.08 -10.93 7.31
C ILE A 98 -1.23 -11.92 7.19
N LEU A 99 -0.94 -13.11 6.71
CA LEU A 99 -1.89 -14.20 6.58
C LEU A 99 -1.77 -15.13 7.80
N LEU A 100 -2.77 -15.10 8.68
CA LEU A 100 -2.90 -16.00 9.82
C LEU A 100 -3.82 -17.19 9.47
N GLU A 101 -3.86 -18.22 10.30
CA GLU A 101 -4.76 -19.37 10.06
C GLU A 101 -6.24 -18.93 9.95
N GLY A 102 -6.69 -18.07 10.85
CA GLY A 102 -8.09 -17.66 10.99
C GLY A 102 -8.47 -16.32 10.42
N CYS A 103 -7.53 -15.43 10.09
CA CYS A 103 -7.81 -14.06 9.65
C CYS A 103 -6.68 -13.49 8.79
N ILE A 104 -6.91 -12.28 8.28
CA ILE A 104 -5.93 -11.47 7.56
C ILE A 104 -5.68 -10.22 8.38
N VAL A 105 -4.43 -9.73 8.40
CA VAL A 105 -4.07 -8.47 9.04
C VAL A 105 -3.32 -7.60 8.04
N THR A 106 -3.71 -6.35 7.91
CA THR A 106 -2.92 -5.35 7.21
C THR A 106 -2.36 -4.36 8.23
N ILE A 107 -1.07 -4.04 8.12
CA ILE A 107 -0.39 -3.09 9.00
C ILE A 107 0.26 -2.02 8.13
N ALA A 108 -0.03 -0.76 8.40
CA ALA A 108 0.57 0.38 7.74
C ALA A 108 0.98 1.44 8.76
N ASN A 109 2.10 2.12 8.51
CA ASN A 109 2.62 3.17 9.38
C ASN A 109 1.88 4.51 9.22
N GLN A 110 1.02 4.64 8.20
CA GLN A 110 0.10 5.78 8.01
C GLN A 110 -1.12 5.35 7.20
N SER A 111 -2.17 6.21 7.21
CA SER A 111 -3.34 6.02 6.33
C SER A 111 -2.91 6.09 4.86
N ASN A 112 -3.50 5.27 4.02
CA ASN A 112 -3.24 5.23 2.59
C ASN A 112 -4.49 4.87 1.79
N THR A 113 -4.51 5.30 0.54
CA THR A 113 -5.64 5.13 -0.37
C THR A 113 -6.06 3.66 -0.53
N THR A 114 -5.10 2.73 -0.58
CA THR A 114 -5.38 1.29 -0.73
C THR A 114 -6.18 0.76 0.46
N VAL A 115 -5.75 1.05 1.71
CA VAL A 115 -6.45 0.61 2.93
C VAL A 115 -7.82 1.27 3.03
N GLU A 116 -7.92 2.58 2.77
CA GLU A 116 -9.19 3.32 2.77
C GLU A 116 -10.20 2.74 1.75
N MET A 117 -9.73 2.38 0.56
CA MET A 117 -10.57 1.73 -0.45
C MET A 117 -11.08 0.38 0.01
N LEU A 118 -10.24 -0.45 0.64
CA LEU A 118 -10.62 -1.72 1.23
C LEU A 118 -11.69 -1.53 2.31
N GLU A 119 -11.46 -0.59 3.25
CA GLU A 119 -12.37 -0.28 4.37
C GLU A 119 -13.71 0.28 3.90
N SER A 120 -13.74 0.97 2.76
CA SER A 120 -14.98 1.53 2.20
C SER A 120 -16.02 0.46 1.81
N GLY A 121 -15.61 -0.81 1.69
CA GLY A 121 -16.47 -1.91 1.25
C GLY A 121 -16.95 -1.81 -0.22
N LYS A 122 -16.41 -0.87 -1.00
CA LYS A 122 -16.83 -0.62 -2.39
C LYS A 122 -16.14 -1.53 -3.41
N ILE A 123 -15.15 -2.31 -2.97
CA ILE A 123 -14.41 -3.20 -3.86
C ILE A 123 -15.28 -4.41 -4.19
N LYS A 124 -15.51 -4.58 -5.49
CA LYS A 124 -16.31 -5.70 -5.98
C LYS A 124 -15.65 -7.03 -5.61
N ASP A 125 -16.46 -7.95 -5.09
CA ASP A 125 -16.03 -9.30 -4.75
C ASP A 125 -14.93 -9.37 -3.66
N LEU A 126 -14.79 -8.35 -2.80
CA LEU A 126 -13.92 -8.39 -1.64
C LEU A 126 -14.52 -9.35 -0.61
N ASP A 127 -13.77 -10.39 -0.26
CA ASP A 127 -14.24 -11.40 0.70
C ASP A 127 -13.11 -11.79 1.65
N THR A 128 -13.28 -11.45 2.91
CA THR A 128 -12.29 -11.68 3.97
C THR A 128 -12.08 -13.16 4.30
N ARG A 129 -12.98 -14.03 3.87
CA ARG A 129 -12.87 -15.49 4.04
C ARG A 129 -11.81 -16.11 3.13
N TYR A 130 -11.51 -15.48 1.99
CA TYR A 130 -10.57 -15.97 0.99
C TYR A 130 -9.26 -15.18 1.01
N LYS A 131 -8.36 -15.53 1.91
CA LYS A 131 -7.11 -14.80 2.21
C LYS A 131 -6.25 -14.51 0.97
N THR A 132 -6.03 -15.51 0.13
CA THR A 132 -5.23 -15.33 -1.10
C THR A 132 -5.91 -14.36 -2.07
N ARG A 133 -7.23 -14.45 -2.22
CA ARG A 133 -7.98 -13.53 -3.06
C ARG A 133 -7.91 -12.10 -2.52
N PHE A 134 -8.05 -11.94 -1.21
CA PHE A 134 -7.89 -10.64 -0.55
C PHE A 134 -6.51 -10.04 -0.81
N LEU A 135 -5.44 -10.82 -0.61
CA LEU A 135 -4.08 -10.39 -0.92
C LEU A 135 -3.93 -9.95 -2.39
N LEU A 136 -4.45 -10.74 -3.34
CA LEU A 136 -4.40 -10.37 -4.76
C LEU A 136 -5.17 -9.07 -5.06
N GLN A 137 -6.25 -8.78 -4.34
CA GLN A 137 -6.97 -7.52 -4.46
C GLN A 137 -6.18 -6.35 -3.90
N VAL A 138 -5.46 -6.52 -2.78
CA VAL A 138 -4.52 -5.51 -2.26
C VAL A 138 -3.45 -5.20 -3.32
N LEU A 139 -2.81 -6.22 -3.89
CA LEU A 139 -1.80 -6.06 -4.94
C LEU A 139 -2.35 -5.35 -6.19
N LEU A 140 -3.58 -5.69 -6.57
CA LEU A 140 -4.26 -5.06 -7.70
C LEU A 140 -4.51 -3.57 -7.45
N LEU A 141 -4.99 -3.20 -6.27
CA LEU A 141 -5.23 -1.80 -5.89
C LEU A 141 -3.93 -1.00 -5.91
N ILE A 142 -2.88 -1.49 -5.26
CA ILE A 142 -1.56 -0.86 -5.27
C ILE A 142 -1.04 -0.69 -6.70
N SER A 143 -1.17 -1.71 -7.54
CA SER A 143 -0.77 -1.64 -8.95
C SER A 143 -1.55 -0.58 -9.74
N GLN A 144 -2.85 -0.44 -9.48
CA GLN A 144 -3.69 0.60 -10.09
C GLN A 144 -3.27 2.00 -9.64
N GLU A 145 -2.89 2.15 -8.38
CA GLU A 145 -2.38 3.38 -7.80
C GLU A 145 -1.05 3.81 -8.44
N TYR A 146 -0.10 2.87 -8.60
CA TYR A 146 1.12 3.11 -9.36
C TYR A 146 0.83 3.59 -10.78
N LEU A 147 -0.07 2.94 -11.49
CA LEU A 147 -0.45 3.36 -12.85
C LEU A 147 -1.08 4.76 -12.88
N ALA A 148 -1.86 5.12 -11.86
CA ALA A 148 -2.45 6.47 -11.76
C ALA A 148 -1.36 7.54 -11.58
N TYR A 149 -0.40 7.31 -10.68
CA TYR A 149 0.73 8.23 -10.47
C TYR A 149 1.65 8.32 -11.69
N LEU A 150 1.97 7.19 -12.33
CA LEU A 150 2.77 7.18 -13.56
C LEU A 150 2.13 8.03 -14.66
N ARG A 151 0.81 7.94 -14.86
CA ARG A 151 0.09 8.79 -15.81
C ARG A 151 0.16 10.29 -15.44
N GLN A 152 0.13 10.61 -14.14
CA GLN A 152 0.30 11.99 -13.70
C GLN A 152 1.70 12.51 -13.98
N ILE A 153 2.74 11.72 -13.70
CA ILE A 153 4.14 12.05 -13.98
C ILE A 153 4.34 12.25 -15.47
N GLU A 154 3.84 11.36 -16.31
CA GLU A 154 3.92 11.47 -17.77
C GLU A 154 3.28 12.77 -18.28
N LYS A 155 2.09 13.10 -17.78
CA LYS A 155 1.40 14.34 -18.13
C LYS A 155 2.22 15.58 -17.72
N GLN A 156 2.79 15.58 -16.50
CA GLN A 156 3.63 16.70 -16.03
C GLN A 156 4.89 16.81 -16.84
N SER A 157 5.57 15.71 -17.14
CA SER A 157 6.77 15.66 -17.98
C SER A 157 6.49 16.25 -19.37
N THR A 158 5.41 15.84 -20.02
CA THR A 158 5.00 16.38 -21.32
C THR A 158 4.73 17.90 -21.27
N GLN A 159 4.11 18.37 -20.19
CA GLN A 159 3.87 19.82 -20.04
C GLN A 159 5.18 20.61 -19.85
N ILE A 160 6.13 20.09 -19.08
CA ILE A 160 7.45 20.70 -18.89
C ILE A 160 8.21 20.72 -20.21
N GLU A 161 8.23 19.61 -20.93
CA GLU A 161 8.85 19.52 -22.25
C GLU A 161 8.29 20.57 -23.23
N GLN A 162 6.96 20.68 -23.34
CA GLN A 162 6.32 21.68 -24.19
C GLN A 162 6.69 23.12 -23.80
N ARG A 163 6.85 23.41 -22.51
CA ARG A 163 7.31 24.74 -22.03
C ARG A 163 8.77 24.97 -22.38
N LEU A 164 9.63 23.96 -22.30
CA LEU A 164 11.02 24.03 -22.69
C LEU A 164 11.16 24.30 -24.20
N TYR A 165 10.39 23.62 -25.04
CA TYR A 165 10.37 23.86 -26.50
C TYR A 165 9.93 25.30 -26.86
N LYS A 166 9.00 25.89 -26.12
CA LYS A 166 8.55 27.28 -26.33
C LYS A 166 9.57 28.31 -25.84
N SER A 167 10.48 27.92 -24.94
CA SER A 167 11.52 28.79 -24.41
C SER A 167 12.76 28.72 -25.30
N MET A 168 12.88 29.62 -26.25
CA MET A 168 14.01 29.69 -27.23
C MET A 168 15.42 29.74 -26.59
N LYS A 169 15.53 29.82 -25.26
CA LYS A 169 16.82 29.90 -24.53
C LYS A 169 17.49 28.54 -24.22
N ASN A 170 16.82 27.41 -24.49
CA ASN A 170 17.30 26.08 -24.07
C ASN A 170 17.47 25.09 -25.20
N ARG A 171 17.99 25.53 -26.36
CA ARG A 171 18.23 24.64 -27.53
C ARG A 171 19.08 23.40 -27.20
N GLU A 172 20.08 23.53 -26.35
CA GLU A 172 20.96 22.43 -25.94
C GLU A 172 20.24 21.42 -25.04
N LEU A 173 19.40 21.90 -24.15
CA LEU A 173 18.58 21.01 -23.27
C LEU A 173 17.53 20.25 -24.08
N ILE A 174 16.90 20.88 -25.07
CA ILE A 174 15.96 20.25 -25.99
C ILE A 174 16.65 19.14 -26.78
N HIS A 175 17.82 19.40 -27.31
CA HIS A 175 18.60 18.40 -28.05
C HIS A 175 18.98 17.20 -27.17
N MET A 176 19.32 17.44 -25.90
CA MET A 176 19.62 16.40 -24.92
C MET A 176 18.41 15.52 -24.61
N LEU A 177 17.21 16.11 -24.46
CA LEU A 177 15.94 15.39 -24.26
C LEU A 177 15.53 14.56 -25.47
N GLU A 178 15.80 15.05 -26.69
CA GLU A 178 15.56 14.30 -27.94
C GLU A 178 16.49 13.10 -28.06
N LEU A 179 17.76 13.24 -27.66
CA LEU A 179 18.74 12.16 -27.63
C LEU A 179 18.33 11.08 -26.58
N ASP A 180 17.85 11.49 -25.41
CA ASP A 180 17.40 10.58 -24.35
C ASP A 180 16.18 9.75 -24.80
N LYS A 181 15.22 10.37 -25.49
CA LYS A 181 14.09 9.67 -26.10
C LYS A 181 14.47 8.68 -27.21
N SER A 182 15.59 8.88 -27.85
CA SER A 182 16.08 7.96 -28.91
C SER A 182 16.80 6.73 -28.35
N LEU A 183 17.07 6.71 -27.02
CA LEU A 183 17.75 5.61 -26.33
C LEU A 183 16.77 4.65 -25.62
N VAL A 184 15.48 4.97 -25.59
CA VAL A 184 14.39 4.15 -25.05
C VAL A 184 13.60 3.51 -26.17
#